data_beb2fe02b3b5cfe6a7d61baffdc2a2e7
#
_entry.id   beb2fe02b3b5cfe6a7d61baffdc2a2e7
#
_cell.length_a   1.000
_cell.length_b   1.000
_cell.length_c   1.000
_cell.angle_alpha   90.00
_cell.angle_beta   90.00
_cell.angle_gamma   90.00
#
_symmetry.space_group_name_H-M   'P 1'
#
loop_
_entity.id
_entity.type
_entity.pdbx_description
1 polymer ?
#
loop_
_entity_poly.entity_id
_entity_poly.type
_entity_poly.pdbx_seq_one_letter_code
_entity_poly.pdbx_strand_id
1 'polypeptide(L)'
;MADVESRKRALNTSDSGGEEDDDDVIGPMPAPLPKPKKKRVLEFEKVYLRNLPSAESYEKSFMHRDVVTHILVTVTEFLITASCDGHIKFWKKQEEGIEFVKHFKVHLGAIQCIAASSDGQVMCSTALDKSLKVFDVINFDMINMLRLAYVPGQCEWIFPPGAAVAAVACSEKETGVIYIYDGRGTNTPLHTLSVHTKPVTFIKYNAGFDVTISADEAGIIEYWSGIKNDLGFPSNVDFKYKTDTDLFEFVMCKTVPISLTFSPDGKMFATLATDRKVRVFRFLTGKKTRVFDESLQVFSEMQQQKQQLPDMEFGRRMATERDLEKTDTLRLSNMENVRFVHLALHQGKPKKAKAAVTMEMEASENPSLQSGGPDPMLFCTASKKNRFYVFSTRLPNLSGDSDRDVFNEKPSREEILAATQGAEGAKKLPEEAVIHTTMGDITIKLFSKECPRTVENFSTHSANGYYNTHIFHRVIHQFMIQTGDPLGDGTGGESIWGGEFEDEFHRNLRHDRPYTVSMANAGPNTNGSQFFITVVPTGMDVAQIISNVKTNPKDDKPYEEIKIINVSLKG
;
A
#
# COMPACT_ATOMS: atom_id res chain seq x y z
N MET A 1 20.87 41.19 49.56
CA MET A 1 21.67 40.30 50.39
C MET A 1 21.93 39.09 49.50
N ALA A 2 23.04 39.15 48.78
CA ALA A 2 24.37 38.66 49.18
C ALA A 2 24.32 37.15 49.30
N ASP A 3 25.06 36.41 48.65
CA ASP A 3 26.44 36.21 48.20
C ASP A 3 26.60 34.67 48.17
N VAL A 4 27.40 33.98 47.51
CA VAL A 4 28.80 34.03 47.15
C VAL A 4 29.16 32.69 46.47
N GLU A 5 29.83 32.79 45.37
CA GLU A 5 30.97 32.05 44.85
C GLU A 5 31.49 30.79 45.56
N SER A 6 31.86 29.80 44.79
CA SER A 6 33.25 29.34 44.86
C SER A 6 33.70 28.45 43.69
N ARG A 7 34.73 28.95 43.03
CA ARG A 7 35.73 28.30 42.22
C ARG A 7 36.43 27.16 42.95
N LYS A 8 36.84 26.12 42.23
CA LYS A 8 38.12 25.44 42.50
C LYS A 8 38.80 24.97 41.21
N ARG A 9 39.98 25.56 41.00
CA ARG A 9 41.12 25.09 40.20
C ARG A 9 41.86 23.98 40.97
N ALA A 10 42.51 23.08 40.25
CA ALA A 10 43.82 22.49 40.57
C ALA A 10 44.29 21.77 39.33
N LEU A 11 45.31 22.14 38.72
CA LEU A 11 46.76 22.13 38.93
C LEU A 11 47.44 20.85 38.46
N ASN A 12 48.33 21.13 37.55
CA ASN A 12 49.43 20.39 36.97
C ASN A 12 50.19 19.42 37.88
N THR A 13 50.75 18.38 37.26
CA THR A 13 52.16 18.07 37.43
C THR A 13 52.75 17.45 36.13
N SER A 14 53.87 18.02 35.80
CA SER A 14 54.87 17.70 34.82
C SER A 14 55.54 16.33 35.06
N ASP A 15 56.04 15.63 34.03
CA ASP A 15 57.47 15.62 33.79
C ASP A 15 57.85 14.78 32.53
N SER A 16 58.75 15.36 31.80
CA SER A 16 59.92 14.96 31.02
C SER A 16 59.89 13.81 30.02
N GLY A 17 60.24 14.18 28.81
CA GLY A 17 61.45 13.72 28.17
C GLY A 17 61.30 12.68 27.04
N GLY A 18 61.65 13.10 25.83
CA GLY A 18 61.94 12.20 24.74
C GLY A 18 61.69 12.86 23.37
N GLU A 19 62.68 13.57 22.88
CA GLU A 19 62.82 13.98 21.47
C GLU A 19 62.97 12.75 20.60
N GLU A 20 62.16 12.60 19.59
CA GLU A 20 62.57 12.00 18.31
C GLU A 20 61.78 12.68 17.21
N ASP A 21 62.50 13.26 16.29
CA ASP A 21 62.11 13.83 15.01
C ASP A 21 61.37 12.79 14.18
N ASP A 22 60.20 13.16 13.60
CA ASP A 22 59.85 12.59 12.32
C ASP A 22 58.90 13.51 11.53
N ASP A 23 59.32 13.78 10.39
CA ASP A 23 58.90 14.40 9.19
C ASP A 23 57.42 14.77 9.01
N ASP A 24 57.24 16.02 8.63
CA ASP A 24 56.14 16.69 7.95
C ASP A 24 55.40 15.83 6.94
N VAL A 25 54.16 15.43 7.27
CA VAL A 25 53.12 15.18 6.30
C VAL A 25 52.06 16.27 6.38
N ILE A 26 52.32 17.34 5.65
CA ILE A 26 51.34 18.43 5.43
C ILE A 26 50.28 17.93 4.45
N GLY A 27 49.23 17.31 4.98
CA GLY A 27 47.97 17.06 4.28
C GLY A 27 46.82 17.73 5.04
N PRO A 28 45.77 18.24 4.39
CA PRO A 28 44.63 18.79 5.10
C PRO A 28 43.98 17.71 5.93
N MET A 29 43.98 17.90 7.25
CA MET A 29 43.31 17.01 8.20
C MET A 29 41.83 16.84 7.79
N PRO A 30 41.32 15.63 7.70
CA PRO A 30 39.90 15.42 7.41
C PRO A 30 39.07 16.12 8.49
N ALA A 31 38.10 16.93 8.06
CA ALA A 31 37.17 17.61 8.96
C ALA A 31 36.58 16.60 9.95
N PRO A 32 36.50 16.93 11.25
CA PRO A 32 35.93 16.02 12.25
C PRO A 32 34.53 15.62 11.83
N LEU A 33 34.28 14.33 11.73
CA LEU A 33 32.97 13.76 11.43
C LEU A 33 31.89 14.44 12.28
N PRO A 34 30.81 14.95 11.70
CA PRO A 34 29.75 15.59 12.47
C PRO A 34 29.24 14.60 13.51
N LYS A 35 29.33 14.99 14.79
CA LYS A 35 28.84 14.18 15.91
C LYS A 35 27.39 13.79 15.61
N PRO A 36 27.01 12.50 15.70
CA PRO A 36 25.65 12.09 15.46
C PRO A 36 24.71 12.89 16.35
N LYS A 37 23.79 13.62 15.74
CA LYS A 37 22.76 14.37 16.47
C LYS A 37 22.02 13.37 17.34
N LYS A 38 22.06 13.55 18.69
CA LYS A 38 21.28 12.71 19.61
C LYS A 38 19.83 12.76 19.15
N LYS A 39 19.24 11.60 18.86
CA LYS A 39 17.80 11.49 18.56
C LYS A 39 17.04 12.12 19.73
N ARG A 40 16.22 13.12 19.43
CA ARG A 40 15.35 13.74 20.45
C ARG A 40 14.26 12.70 20.76
N VAL A 41 14.33 12.09 21.93
CA VAL A 41 13.29 11.16 22.40
C VAL A 41 12.08 12.01 22.75
N LEU A 42 10.92 11.69 22.19
CA LEU A 42 9.66 12.33 22.52
C LEU A 42 9.20 11.80 23.88
N GLU A 43 8.74 12.70 24.75
CA GLU A 43 8.34 12.38 26.13
C GLU A 43 7.26 11.28 26.20
N PHE A 44 6.34 11.25 25.21
CA PHE A 44 5.24 10.29 25.13
C PHE A 44 5.35 9.33 23.95
N GLU A 45 6.53 9.09 23.39
CA GLU A 45 6.75 8.23 22.22
C GLU A 45 6.11 6.84 22.40
N LYS A 46 6.31 6.22 23.57
CA LYS A 46 5.74 4.89 23.88
C LYS A 46 4.20 4.89 23.88
N VAL A 47 3.56 5.98 24.29
CA VAL A 47 2.11 6.09 24.29
C VAL A 47 1.58 6.20 22.87
N TYR A 48 2.24 7.01 22.02
CA TYR A 48 1.87 7.13 20.61
C TYR A 48 2.02 5.81 19.86
N LEU A 49 3.13 5.11 20.07
CA LEU A 49 3.39 3.82 19.40
C LEU A 49 2.38 2.74 19.81
N ARG A 50 1.88 2.76 21.06
CA ARG A 50 0.84 1.82 21.50
C ARG A 50 -0.53 2.07 20.87
N ASN A 51 -0.79 3.27 20.36
CA ASN A 51 -2.05 3.63 19.69
C ASN A 51 -1.97 3.49 18.18
N LEU A 52 -0.89 2.92 17.64
CA LEU A 52 -0.71 2.61 16.22
C LEU A 52 -0.51 1.11 16.05
N PRO A 53 -1.04 0.50 14.98
CA PRO A 53 -0.76 -0.90 14.66
C PRO A 53 0.73 -1.07 14.38
N SER A 54 1.33 -2.12 14.94
CA SER A 54 2.77 -2.40 14.84
C SER A 54 3.13 -3.51 13.85
N ALA A 55 2.14 -4.24 13.33
CA ALA A 55 2.39 -5.32 12.37
C ALA A 55 2.83 -4.78 11.00
N GLU A 56 3.86 -5.38 10.41
CA GLU A 56 4.40 -5.01 9.09
C GLU A 56 3.51 -5.49 7.93
N SER A 57 2.65 -6.49 8.18
CA SER A 57 1.72 -7.05 7.21
C SER A 57 0.28 -6.91 7.66
N TYR A 58 -0.67 -6.96 6.72
CA TYR A 58 -2.08 -6.94 7.07
C TYR A 58 -2.52 -8.26 7.74
N GLU A 59 -3.40 -8.17 8.73
CA GLU A 59 -3.95 -9.33 9.43
C GLU A 59 -4.96 -10.09 8.57
N LYS A 60 -5.95 -9.37 8.05
CA LYS A 60 -7.03 -9.91 7.21
C LYS A 60 -7.44 -8.92 6.12
N SER A 61 -8.07 -9.44 5.06
CA SER A 61 -8.68 -8.63 4.02
C SER A 61 -10.14 -9.02 3.82
N PHE A 62 -10.99 -8.04 3.54
CA PHE A 62 -12.43 -8.25 3.35
C PHE A 62 -12.86 -7.68 2.02
N MET A 63 -13.75 -8.38 1.30
CA MET A 63 -14.11 -8.01 -0.06
C MET A 63 -15.48 -7.37 -0.18
N HIS A 64 -15.58 -6.57 -1.23
CA HIS A 64 -16.81 -6.12 -1.86
C HIS A 64 -16.97 -6.79 -3.23
N ARG A 65 -18.13 -6.60 -3.84
CA ARG A 65 -18.38 -7.08 -5.20
C ARG A 65 -17.55 -6.31 -6.23
N ASP A 66 -17.32 -5.00 -5.98
CA ASP A 66 -16.61 -4.10 -6.85
C ASP A 66 -15.61 -3.26 -6.04
N VAL A 67 -14.86 -2.37 -6.70
CA VAL A 67 -13.79 -1.56 -6.11
C VAL A 67 -14.29 -0.79 -4.88
N VAL A 68 -13.57 -0.91 -3.77
CA VAL A 68 -13.85 -0.17 -2.54
C VAL A 68 -13.31 1.25 -2.68
N THR A 69 -14.21 2.24 -2.63
CA THR A 69 -13.87 3.65 -2.85
C THR A 69 -13.67 4.43 -1.55
N HIS A 70 -14.42 4.10 -0.51
CA HIS A 70 -14.37 4.85 0.75
C HIS A 70 -14.36 3.91 1.96
N ILE A 71 -13.62 4.33 2.99
CA ILE A 71 -13.63 3.71 4.33
C ILE A 71 -13.84 4.82 5.35
N LEU A 72 -14.70 4.55 6.32
CA LEU A 72 -15.01 5.45 7.41
C LEU A 72 -15.12 4.67 8.72
N VAL A 73 -14.48 5.15 9.78
CA VAL A 73 -14.61 4.63 11.14
C VAL A 73 -15.40 5.62 11.98
N THR A 74 -16.42 5.13 12.67
CA THR A 74 -17.25 5.95 13.57
C THR A 74 -16.79 5.85 15.01
N VAL A 75 -17.12 6.86 15.81
CA VAL A 75 -16.84 6.87 17.28
C VAL A 75 -17.61 5.75 18.00
N THR A 76 -18.72 5.27 17.39
CA THR A 76 -19.56 4.19 17.89
C THR A 76 -19.02 2.79 17.58
N GLU A 77 -17.75 2.69 17.15
CA GLU A 77 -17.05 1.42 16.85
C GLU A 77 -17.57 0.66 15.62
N PHE A 78 -18.20 1.38 14.69
CA PHE A 78 -18.55 0.81 13.41
C PHE A 78 -17.56 1.25 12.33
N LEU A 79 -17.23 0.31 11.45
CA LEU A 79 -16.54 0.56 10.21
C LEU A 79 -17.56 0.54 9.08
N ILE A 80 -17.51 1.52 8.23
CA ILE A 80 -18.40 1.65 7.07
C ILE A 80 -17.54 1.67 5.81
N THR A 81 -17.84 0.80 4.88
CA THR A 81 -17.11 0.67 3.62
C THR A 81 -18.07 0.83 2.45
N ALA A 82 -17.67 1.63 1.46
CA ALA A 82 -18.46 1.91 0.27
C ALA A 82 -17.71 1.49 -1.00
N SER A 83 -18.44 1.00 -1.98
CA SER A 83 -17.89 0.57 -3.28
C SER A 83 -18.52 1.34 -4.45
N CYS A 84 -17.84 1.29 -5.60
CA CYS A 84 -18.24 2.06 -6.77
C CYS A 84 -19.54 1.57 -7.40
N ASP A 85 -20.02 0.36 -7.08
CA ASP A 85 -21.30 -0.20 -7.50
C ASP A 85 -22.51 0.30 -6.70
N GLY A 86 -22.30 1.25 -5.78
CA GLY A 86 -23.35 1.83 -4.92
C GLY A 86 -23.68 1.00 -3.68
N HIS A 87 -22.87 0.00 -3.34
CA HIS A 87 -23.06 -0.81 -2.15
C HIS A 87 -22.30 -0.26 -0.95
N ILE A 88 -22.94 -0.30 0.21
CA ILE A 88 -22.33 0.04 1.51
C ILE A 88 -22.45 -1.18 2.44
N LYS A 89 -21.36 -1.48 3.15
CA LYS A 89 -21.30 -2.51 4.19
C LYS A 89 -20.96 -1.89 5.53
N PHE A 90 -21.64 -2.39 6.56
CA PHE A 90 -21.40 -2.05 7.95
C PHE A 90 -20.71 -3.20 8.65
N TRP A 91 -19.67 -2.89 9.40
CA TRP A 91 -18.86 -3.82 10.17
C TRP A 91 -18.78 -3.30 11.60
N LYS A 92 -18.86 -4.17 12.57
CA LYS A 92 -18.71 -3.84 13.98
C LYS A 92 -17.34 -4.24 14.47
N LYS A 93 -16.66 -3.35 15.18
CA LYS A 93 -15.40 -3.67 15.85
C LYS A 93 -15.70 -4.60 17.02
N GLN A 94 -15.07 -5.77 17.03
CA GLN A 94 -15.10 -6.72 18.13
C GLN A 94 -13.85 -6.57 19.02
N GLU A 95 -13.78 -7.33 20.12
CA GLU A 95 -12.55 -7.39 20.92
C GLU A 95 -11.38 -7.86 20.07
N GLU A 96 -11.63 -8.80 19.15
CA GLU A 96 -10.69 -9.34 18.18
C GLU A 96 -11.26 -9.18 16.75
N GLY A 97 -10.61 -8.32 15.94
CA GLY A 97 -11.01 -8.13 14.56
C GLY A 97 -12.29 -7.32 14.36
N ILE A 98 -12.96 -7.57 13.26
CA ILE A 98 -14.21 -6.93 12.86
C ILE A 98 -15.23 -8.00 12.44
N GLU A 99 -16.50 -7.74 12.69
CA GLU A 99 -17.62 -8.60 12.32
C GLU A 99 -18.48 -7.90 11.26
N PHE A 100 -18.90 -8.63 10.23
CA PHE A 100 -19.86 -8.13 9.26
C PHE A 100 -21.26 -8.02 9.90
N VAL A 101 -21.91 -6.87 9.72
CA VAL A 101 -23.23 -6.62 10.29
C VAL A 101 -24.29 -6.58 9.20
N LYS A 102 -24.17 -5.67 8.25
CA LYS A 102 -25.23 -5.44 7.27
C LYS A 102 -24.68 -4.90 5.95
N HIS A 103 -25.39 -5.18 4.88
CA HIS A 103 -25.07 -4.78 3.54
C HIS A 103 -26.31 -4.14 2.88
N PHE A 104 -26.08 -3.02 2.21
CA PHE A 104 -27.12 -2.31 1.47
C PHE A 104 -26.66 -1.98 0.05
N LYS A 105 -27.56 -2.12 -0.91
CA LYS A 105 -27.46 -1.42 -2.19
C LYS A 105 -28.08 -0.05 -2.03
N VAL A 106 -27.23 0.93 -1.70
CA VAL A 106 -27.67 2.29 -1.34
C VAL A 106 -27.97 3.10 -2.58
N HIS A 107 -27.10 3.09 -3.57
CA HIS A 107 -27.18 3.96 -4.73
C HIS A 107 -27.21 3.18 -6.04
N LEU A 108 -27.73 3.80 -7.09
CA LEU A 108 -27.75 3.28 -8.44
C LEU A 108 -26.47 3.67 -9.22
N GLY A 109 -25.75 4.67 -8.75
CA GLY A 109 -24.49 5.16 -9.33
C GLY A 109 -23.34 5.08 -8.34
N ALA A 110 -22.14 5.40 -8.82
CA ALA A 110 -20.94 5.40 -8.00
C ALA A 110 -21.02 6.39 -6.85
N ILE A 111 -20.65 5.93 -5.65
CA ILE A 111 -20.60 6.74 -4.43
C ILE A 111 -19.48 7.76 -4.56
N GLN A 112 -19.80 9.04 -4.32
CA GLN A 112 -18.84 10.14 -4.43
C GLN A 112 -18.23 10.50 -3.08
N CYS A 113 -19.01 10.45 -2.00
CA CYS A 113 -18.55 10.74 -0.66
C CYS A 113 -19.40 10.03 0.39
N ILE A 114 -18.81 9.73 1.52
CA ILE A 114 -19.49 9.29 2.74
C ILE A 114 -18.95 10.10 3.92
N ALA A 115 -19.83 10.48 4.84
CA ALA A 115 -19.45 11.16 6.07
C ALA A 115 -20.27 10.67 7.25
N ALA A 116 -19.65 10.58 8.43
CA ALA A 116 -20.35 10.31 9.68
C ALA A 116 -20.36 11.56 10.56
N SER A 117 -21.41 11.69 11.35
CA SER A 117 -21.51 12.74 12.35
C SER A 117 -20.43 12.61 13.43
N SER A 118 -20.13 13.71 14.11
CA SER A 118 -19.14 13.76 15.18
C SER A 118 -19.46 12.85 16.37
N ASP A 119 -20.74 12.54 16.59
CA ASP A 119 -21.22 11.58 17.61
C ASP A 119 -21.27 10.13 17.10
N GLY A 120 -21.09 9.90 15.79
CA GLY A 120 -21.10 8.60 15.16
C GLY A 120 -22.47 7.94 15.05
N GLN A 121 -23.57 8.66 15.32
CA GLN A 121 -24.92 8.10 15.29
C GLN A 121 -25.51 8.09 13.88
N VAL A 122 -25.23 9.10 13.07
CA VAL A 122 -25.74 9.22 11.70
C VAL A 122 -24.62 9.27 10.69
N MET A 123 -24.86 8.71 9.53
CA MET A 123 -23.99 8.85 8.36
C MET A 123 -24.77 9.34 7.15
N CYS A 124 -24.10 10.02 6.25
CA CYS A 124 -24.63 10.33 4.94
C CYS A 124 -23.76 9.77 3.82
N SER A 125 -24.39 9.51 2.67
CA SER A 125 -23.72 9.11 1.44
C SER A 125 -24.27 9.89 0.26
N THR A 126 -23.39 10.30 -0.64
CA THR A 126 -23.71 10.98 -1.89
C THR A 126 -23.23 10.16 -3.08
N ALA A 127 -23.97 10.20 -4.19
CA ALA A 127 -23.61 9.46 -5.39
C ALA A 127 -24.00 10.20 -6.67
N LEU A 128 -23.53 9.68 -7.81
CA LEU A 128 -23.83 10.20 -9.15
C LEU A 128 -25.32 10.13 -9.52
N ASP A 129 -26.13 9.38 -8.77
CA ASP A 129 -27.60 9.30 -8.95
C ASP A 129 -28.34 10.54 -8.46
N LYS A 130 -27.63 11.62 -8.13
CA LYS A 130 -28.16 12.89 -7.61
C LYS A 130 -28.95 12.73 -6.32
N SER A 131 -28.55 11.79 -5.48
CA SER A 131 -29.17 11.60 -4.18
C SER A 131 -28.17 11.75 -3.04
N LEU A 132 -28.65 12.31 -1.91
CA LEU A 132 -28.00 12.27 -0.62
C LEU A 132 -28.88 11.40 0.29
N LYS A 133 -28.33 10.34 0.86
CA LYS A 133 -29.03 9.41 1.73
C LYS A 133 -28.44 9.44 3.12
N VAL A 134 -29.30 9.44 4.11
CA VAL A 134 -28.98 9.52 5.53
C VAL A 134 -29.36 8.22 6.22
N PHE A 135 -28.43 7.69 7.01
CA PHE A 135 -28.58 6.41 7.73
C PHE A 135 -28.35 6.59 9.21
N ASP A 136 -29.10 5.85 9.99
CA ASP A 136 -28.79 5.57 11.39
C ASP A 136 -27.72 4.45 11.46
N VAL A 137 -26.61 4.76 12.08
CA VAL A 137 -25.48 3.82 12.19
C VAL A 137 -25.73 2.73 13.24
N ILE A 138 -26.54 3.05 14.26
CA ILE A 138 -26.82 2.13 15.37
C ILE A 138 -27.90 1.11 15.00
N ASN A 139 -28.97 1.59 14.38
CA ASN A 139 -30.12 0.76 14.01
C ASN A 139 -30.02 0.20 12.59
N PHE A 140 -29.05 0.66 11.80
CA PHE A 140 -28.81 0.26 10.41
C PHE A 140 -30.02 0.54 9.49
N ASP A 141 -30.70 1.65 9.69
CA ASP A 141 -31.85 2.05 8.88
C ASP A 141 -31.61 3.33 8.10
N MET A 142 -32.22 3.44 6.93
CA MET A 142 -32.23 4.67 6.16
C MET A 142 -33.26 5.64 6.75
N ILE A 143 -32.79 6.77 7.28
CA ILE A 143 -33.65 7.79 7.89
C ILE A 143 -34.29 8.64 6.81
N ASN A 144 -33.51 9.09 5.84
CA ASN A 144 -33.96 10.07 4.84
C ASN A 144 -33.24 9.92 3.50
N MET A 145 -33.91 10.37 2.43
CA MET A 145 -33.34 10.44 1.09
C MET A 145 -33.69 11.78 0.45
N LEU A 146 -32.68 12.60 0.23
CA LEU A 146 -32.79 13.88 -0.45
C LEU A 146 -32.45 13.71 -1.93
N ARG A 147 -33.33 14.15 -2.82
CA ARG A 147 -33.07 14.22 -4.26
C ARG A 147 -32.56 15.61 -4.61
N LEU A 148 -31.37 15.65 -5.18
CA LEU A 148 -30.70 16.91 -5.50
C LEU A 148 -30.91 17.27 -6.97
N ALA A 149 -30.96 18.58 -7.26
CA ALA A 149 -31.08 19.07 -8.64
C ALA A 149 -29.74 18.92 -9.41
N TYR A 150 -28.61 18.83 -8.69
CA TYR A 150 -27.25 18.78 -9.18
C TYR A 150 -26.58 17.45 -8.87
N VAL A 151 -25.38 17.22 -9.41
CA VAL A 151 -24.55 16.08 -9.07
C VAL A 151 -23.75 16.44 -7.80
N PRO A 152 -23.95 15.72 -6.68
CA PRO A 152 -23.23 16.01 -5.46
C PRO A 152 -21.74 15.60 -5.56
N GLY A 153 -20.90 16.40 -4.93
CA GLY A 153 -19.48 16.12 -4.72
C GLY A 153 -19.21 15.66 -3.29
N GLN A 154 -18.52 16.51 -2.54
CA GLN A 154 -18.16 16.24 -1.15
C GLN A 154 -19.34 16.50 -0.20
N CYS A 155 -19.43 15.70 0.86
CA CYS A 155 -20.41 15.91 1.93
C CYS A 155 -19.74 15.81 3.30
N GLU A 156 -20.26 16.58 4.28
CA GLU A 156 -19.79 16.53 5.68
C GLU A 156 -20.91 17.00 6.61
N TRP A 157 -20.97 16.42 7.80
CA TRP A 157 -21.88 16.85 8.86
C TRP A 157 -21.31 18.08 9.57
N ILE A 158 -22.13 19.11 9.74
CA ILE A 158 -21.70 20.42 10.26
C ILE A 158 -22.49 20.83 11.52
N PHE A 159 -22.72 19.89 12.40
CA PHE A 159 -23.42 20.18 13.66
C PHE A 159 -22.66 19.62 14.86
N PRO A 160 -22.65 20.34 16.00
CA PRO A 160 -22.07 19.81 17.24
C PRO A 160 -22.99 18.75 17.86
N PRO A 161 -22.47 17.85 18.69
CA PRO A 161 -23.26 16.87 19.41
C PRO A 161 -24.41 17.52 20.19
N GLY A 162 -25.63 16.97 20.07
CA GLY A 162 -26.83 17.49 20.75
C GLY A 162 -27.49 18.67 20.07
N ALA A 163 -27.11 19.05 18.86
CA ALA A 163 -27.82 20.08 18.10
C ALA A 163 -29.22 19.60 17.66
N ALA A 164 -30.18 20.55 17.63
CA ALA A 164 -31.56 20.25 17.23
C ALA A 164 -31.67 19.92 15.71
N VAL A 165 -30.86 20.57 14.89
CA VAL A 165 -30.82 20.40 13.45
C VAL A 165 -29.60 19.59 13.07
N ALA A 166 -29.80 18.48 12.36
CA ALA A 166 -28.74 17.64 11.83
C ALA A 166 -28.28 18.18 10.47
N ALA A 167 -27.50 19.25 10.49
CA ALA A 167 -27.06 19.91 9.27
C ALA A 167 -25.99 19.15 8.53
N VAL A 168 -26.17 18.99 7.23
CA VAL A 168 -25.21 18.39 6.30
C VAL A 168 -24.86 19.38 5.20
N ALA A 169 -23.58 19.62 4.99
CA ALA A 169 -23.06 20.38 3.85
C ALA A 169 -22.81 19.42 2.70
N CYS A 170 -23.21 19.82 1.49
CA CYS A 170 -23.01 19.06 0.27
C CYS A 170 -22.55 20.00 -0.83
N SER A 171 -21.38 19.77 -1.41
CA SER A 171 -20.90 20.55 -2.55
C SER A 171 -21.49 20.05 -3.86
N GLU A 172 -21.62 20.92 -4.82
CA GLU A 172 -21.85 20.56 -6.21
C GLU A 172 -20.51 20.13 -6.84
N LYS A 173 -20.53 19.06 -7.63
CA LYS A 173 -19.31 18.44 -8.16
C LYS A 173 -18.54 19.33 -9.14
N GLU A 174 -19.24 20.12 -9.95
CA GLU A 174 -18.65 20.91 -11.04
C GLU A 174 -18.42 22.38 -10.67
N THR A 175 -19.08 22.85 -9.62
CA THR A 175 -19.02 24.25 -9.17
C THR A 175 -18.44 24.35 -7.77
N GLY A 176 -18.15 25.58 -7.32
CA GLY A 176 -17.70 25.86 -5.97
C GLY A 176 -18.85 26.08 -4.95
N VAL A 177 -20.09 25.81 -5.33
CA VAL A 177 -21.26 26.06 -4.49
C VAL A 177 -21.43 24.94 -3.47
N ILE A 178 -21.68 25.32 -2.21
CA ILE A 178 -21.97 24.38 -1.11
C ILE A 178 -23.40 24.64 -0.64
N TYR A 179 -24.21 23.60 -0.63
CA TYR A 179 -25.59 23.64 -0.13
C TYR A 179 -25.65 22.99 1.24
N ILE A 180 -26.43 23.56 2.14
CA ILE A 180 -26.63 23.04 3.48
C ILE A 180 -28.06 22.58 3.62
N TYR A 181 -28.23 21.31 3.99
CA TYR A 181 -29.51 20.66 4.18
C TYR A 181 -29.71 20.24 5.63
N ASP A 182 -30.97 20.11 6.05
CA ASP A 182 -31.30 19.33 7.23
C ASP A 182 -31.34 17.85 6.84
N GLY A 183 -30.49 17.02 7.45
CA GLY A 183 -30.45 15.58 7.17
C GLY A 183 -31.76 14.84 7.47
N ARG A 184 -32.63 15.41 8.27
CA ARG A 184 -33.98 14.88 8.58
C ARG A 184 -35.11 15.64 7.91
N GLY A 185 -34.77 16.70 7.19
CA GLY A 185 -35.71 17.63 6.58
C GLY A 185 -36.09 17.31 5.13
N THR A 186 -36.44 18.36 4.40
CA THR A 186 -36.87 18.30 3.02
C THR A 186 -35.74 18.52 2.02
N ASN A 187 -36.03 18.37 0.72
CA ASN A 187 -35.06 18.57 -0.37
C ASN A 187 -34.66 20.05 -0.60
N THR A 188 -35.25 20.98 0.14
CA THR A 188 -34.90 22.41 0.02
C THR A 188 -33.67 22.71 0.87
N PRO A 189 -32.62 23.35 0.31
CA PRO A 189 -31.46 23.73 1.10
C PRO A 189 -31.86 24.81 2.13
N LEU A 190 -31.32 24.70 3.33
CA LEU A 190 -31.43 25.71 4.38
C LEU A 190 -30.63 26.96 4.00
N HIS A 191 -29.43 26.76 3.51
CA HIS A 191 -28.52 27.82 3.08
C HIS A 191 -27.72 27.40 1.86
N THR A 192 -27.24 28.41 1.12
CA THR A 192 -26.33 28.24 -0.01
C THR A 192 -25.10 29.10 0.18
N LEU A 193 -23.94 28.51 0.11
CA LEU A 193 -22.66 29.19 0.26
C LEU A 193 -21.90 29.20 -1.07
N SER A 194 -21.48 30.40 -1.49
CA SER A 194 -20.68 30.62 -2.70
C SER A 194 -19.31 31.18 -2.32
N VAL A 195 -18.59 30.46 -1.45
CA VAL A 195 -17.26 30.87 -0.95
C VAL A 195 -16.13 30.45 -1.87
N HIS A 196 -16.35 29.45 -2.72
CA HIS A 196 -15.37 28.93 -3.67
C HIS A 196 -15.73 29.26 -5.11
N THR A 197 -14.72 29.44 -5.95
CA THR A 197 -14.86 29.70 -7.39
C THR A 197 -14.61 28.46 -8.25
N LYS A 198 -14.01 27.43 -7.67
CA LYS A 198 -13.69 26.15 -8.31
C LYS A 198 -14.33 25.01 -7.55
N PRO A 199 -14.43 23.81 -8.14
CA PRO A 199 -14.95 22.63 -7.45
C PRO A 199 -14.29 22.38 -6.11
N VAL A 200 -15.10 22.00 -5.13
CA VAL A 200 -14.65 21.74 -3.76
C VAL A 200 -13.99 20.35 -3.66
N THR A 201 -12.78 20.28 -3.15
CA THR A 201 -12.02 19.04 -3.00
C THR A 201 -12.34 18.30 -1.70
N PHE A 202 -12.55 19.02 -0.62
CA PHE A 202 -13.02 18.46 0.66
C PHE A 202 -13.76 19.50 1.50
N ILE A 203 -14.59 18.99 2.39
CA ILE A 203 -15.23 19.73 3.47
C ILE A 203 -14.96 18.94 4.75
N LYS A 204 -14.48 19.59 5.82
CA LYS A 204 -14.23 18.98 7.11
C LYS A 204 -14.65 19.87 8.27
N TYR A 205 -15.41 19.30 9.18
CA TYR A 205 -15.95 19.99 10.34
C TYR A 205 -15.15 19.73 11.61
N ASN A 206 -14.83 20.79 12.33
CA ASN A 206 -14.19 20.74 13.63
C ASN A 206 -15.23 20.94 14.74
N ALA A 207 -15.66 19.85 15.33
CA ALA A 207 -16.69 19.88 16.38
C ALA A 207 -16.25 20.63 17.65
N GLY A 208 -14.95 20.67 17.93
CA GLY A 208 -14.40 21.36 19.14
C GLY A 208 -14.52 22.87 19.08
N PHE A 209 -14.53 23.45 17.88
CA PHE A 209 -14.59 24.90 17.67
C PHE A 209 -15.86 25.35 16.90
N ASP A 210 -16.72 24.43 16.50
CA ASP A 210 -17.91 24.70 15.65
C ASP A 210 -17.55 25.47 14.37
N VAL A 211 -16.48 25.01 13.70
CA VAL A 211 -15.95 25.64 12.48
C VAL A 211 -15.69 24.57 11.42
N THR A 212 -16.06 24.91 10.20
CA THR A 212 -15.80 24.05 9.04
C THR A 212 -14.66 24.62 8.20
N ILE A 213 -13.83 23.75 7.68
CA ILE A 213 -12.82 24.08 6.67
C ILE A 213 -13.21 23.40 5.35
N SER A 214 -13.21 24.18 4.30
CA SER A 214 -13.38 23.68 2.92
C SER A 214 -12.23 24.15 2.04
N ALA A 215 -11.90 23.36 1.02
CA ALA A 215 -10.89 23.72 0.03
C ALA A 215 -11.39 23.46 -1.38
N ASP A 216 -10.84 24.18 -2.34
CA ASP A 216 -11.16 24.04 -3.76
C ASP A 216 -9.96 23.56 -4.59
N GLU A 217 -10.19 23.26 -5.87
CA GLU A 217 -9.16 22.86 -6.83
C GLU A 217 -8.15 23.97 -7.16
N ALA A 218 -8.45 25.24 -6.80
CA ALA A 218 -7.49 26.33 -6.91
C ALA A 218 -6.47 26.36 -5.75
N GLY A 219 -6.67 25.54 -4.72
CA GLY A 219 -5.86 25.51 -3.51
C GLY A 219 -6.27 26.55 -2.46
N ILE A 220 -7.45 27.13 -2.59
CA ILE A 220 -7.97 28.11 -1.63
C ILE A 220 -8.66 27.37 -0.49
N ILE A 221 -8.24 27.65 0.73
CA ILE A 221 -8.83 27.13 1.96
C ILE A 221 -9.68 28.22 2.59
N GLU A 222 -10.93 27.88 2.90
CA GLU A 222 -11.92 28.76 3.54
C GLU A 222 -12.34 28.22 4.90
N TYR A 223 -12.51 29.14 5.87
CA TYR A 223 -13.07 28.87 7.18
C TYR A 223 -14.45 29.50 7.26
N TRP A 224 -15.41 28.74 7.72
CA TRP A 224 -16.77 29.23 7.97
C TRP A 224 -17.37 28.54 9.19
N SER A 225 -18.22 29.27 9.91
CA SER A 225 -18.82 28.82 11.16
C SER A 225 -19.99 27.85 10.94
N GLY A 226 -20.43 27.17 11.99
CA GLY A 226 -21.65 26.36 11.95
C GLY A 226 -22.93 27.21 11.79
N ILE A 227 -24.07 26.54 11.65
CA ILE A 227 -25.39 27.20 11.44
C ILE A 227 -25.73 28.20 12.54
N LYS A 228 -25.29 27.95 13.78
CA LYS A 228 -25.56 28.86 14.92
C LYS A 228 -24.99 30.27 14.74
N ASN A 229 -23.98 30.43 13.92
CA ASN A 229 -23.26 31.67 13.67
C ASN A 229 -23.39 32.13 12.21
N ASP A 230 -24.54 31.89 11.58
CA ASP A 230 -24.92 32.32 10.24
C ASP A 230 -23.92 31.94 9.13
N LEU A 231 -23.14 30.87 9.33
CA LEU A 231 -22.19 30.35 8.33
C LEU A 231 -21.14 31.38 7.88
N GLY A 232 -20.98 32.45 8.63
CA GLY A 232 -20.01 33.51 8.36
C GLY A 232 -18.60 33.14 8.78
N PHE A 233 -17.68 34.09 8.66
CA PHE A 233 -16.32 33.92 9.14
C PHE A 233 -16.31 33.72 10.67
N PRO A 234 -15.61 32.69 11.21
CA PRO A 234 -15.65 32.37 12.62
C PRO A 234 -14.99 33.46 13.47
N SER A 235 -15.64 33.83 14.59
CA SER A 235 -15.12 34.83 15.54
C SER A 235 -14.07 34.29 16.52
N ASN A 236 -13.95 32.97 16.61
CA ASN A 236 -13.09 32.26 17.55
C ASN A 236 -11.71 31.88 16.99
N VAL A 237 -11.31 32.44 15.85
CA VAL A 237 -9.96 32.28 15.27
C VAL A 237 -9.14 33.56 15.50
N ASP A 238 -7.81 33.42 15.60
CA ASP A 238 -6.88 34.50 15.94
C ASP A 238 -6.47 35.37 14.73
N PHE A 239 -6.99 35.13 13.54
CA PHE A 239 -6.67 35.89 12.33
C PHE A 239 -7.93 36.51 11.71
N LYS A 240 -7.77 37.66 11.07
CA LYS A 240 -8.85 38.33 10.32
C LYS A 240 -8.68 38.21 8.82
N TYR A 241 -7.46 38.19 8.35
CA TYR A 241 -7.11 38.15 6.94
C TYR A 241 -6.31 36.89 6.62
N LYS A 242 -6.53 36.32 5.45
CA LYS A 242 -5.76 35.16 4.99
C LYS A 242 -4.26 35.46 4.82
N THR A 243 -3.92 36.72 4.55
CA THR A 243 -2.52 37.18 4.48
C THR A 243 -1.76 37.03 5.79
N ASP A 244 -2.48 36.97 6.91
CA ASP A 244 -1.88 36.77 8.23
C ASP A 244 -1.57 35.29 8.50
N THR A 245 -2.02 34.40 7.62
CA THR A 245 -1.90 32.95 7.72
C THR A 245 -0.96 32.39 6.66
N ASP A 246 -0.63 31.10 6.79
CA ASP A 246 0.15 30.38 5.77
C ASP A 246 -0.78 29.51 4.86
N LEU A 247 -2.10 29.71 4.95
CA LEU A 247 -3.09 28.92 4.21
C LEU A 247 -3.04 29.14 2.68
N PHE A 248 -2.47 30.27 2.26
CA PHE A 248 -2.31 30.61 0.85
C PHE A 248 -1.15 29.87 0.16
N GLU A 249 -0.37 29.08 0.91
CA GLU A 249 0.78 28.34 0.38
C GLU A 249 0.42 27.39 -0.76
N PHE A 250 -0.75 26.76 -0.72
CA PHE A 250 -1.18 25.84 -1.80
C PHE A 250 -1.33 26.55 -3.12
N VAL A 251 -1.87 27.75 -3.13
CA VAL A 251 -1.97 28.59 -4.34
C VAL A 251 -0.59 29.01 -4.84
N MET A 252 0.30 29.40 -3.92
CA MET A 252 1.68 29.79 -4.26
C MET A 252 2.47 28.62 -4.86
N CYS A 253 2.29 27.42 -4.30
CA CYS A 253 2.94 26.20 -4.80
C CYS A 253 2.21 25.57 -6.00
N LYS A 254 1.06 26.12 -6.41
CA LYS A 254 0.20 25.59 -7.47
C LYS A 254 -0.18 24.12 -7.25
N THR A 255 -0.55 23.79 -6.01
CA THR A 255 -0.92 22.44 -5.58
C THR A 255 -2.36 22.42 -5.08
N VAL A 256 -3.01 21.27 -5.27
CA VAL A 256 -4.39 21.07 -4.83
C VAL A 256 -4.39 20.27 -3.53
N PRO A 257 -4.97 20.78 -2.44
CA PRO A 257 -5.16 19.99 -1.23
C PRO A 257 -6.25 18.93 -1.46
N ILE A 258 -5.90 17.65 -1.20
CA ILE A 258 -6.78 16.50 -1.48
C ILE A 258 -7.55 16.09 -0.23
N SER A 259 -6.90 16.12 0.92
CA SER A 259 -7.50 15.68 2.17
C SER A 259 -7.07 16.53 3.35
N LEU A 260 -7.90 16.57 4.37
CA LEU A 260 -7.64 17.24 5.64
C LEU A 260 -8.09 16.33 6.80
N THR A 261 -7.27 16.26 7.83
CA THR A 261 -7.59 15.56 9.07
C THR A 261 -7.24 16.44 10.27
N PHE A 262 -8.19 16.55 11.21
CA PHE A 262 -7.96 17.26 12.46
C PHE A 262 -7.25 16.37 13.49
N SER A 263 -6.49 17.00 14.38
CA SER A 263 -6.02 16.34 15.61
C SER A 263 -7.21 16.04 16.54
N PRO A 264 -7.12 15.05 17.44
CA PRO A 264 -8.22 14.70 18.34
C PRO A 264 -8.68 15.86 19.22
N ASP A 265 -7.81 16.81 19.53
CA ASP A 265 -8.12 18.04 20.29
C ASP A 265 -8.62 19.20 19.42
N GLY A 266 -8.67 19.02 18.10
CA GLY A 266 -9.11 20.02 17.14
C GLY A 266 -8.17 21.24 16.97
N LYS A 267 -7.04 21.31 17.70
CA LYS A 267 -6.14 22.48 17.69
C LYS A 267 -5.20 22.52 16.50
N MET A 268 -4.98 21.39 15.87
CA MET A 268 -4.12 21.25 14.70
C MET A 268 -4.86 20.50 13.60
N PHE A 269 -4.43 20.71 12.37
CA PHE A 269 -4.86 19.89 11.26
C PHE A 269 -3.71 19.61 10.30
N ALA A 270 -3.76 18.47 9.67
CA ALA A 270 -2.83 18.06 8.64
C ALA A 270 -3.53 18.00 7.29
N THR A 271 -2.85 18.46 6.25
CA THR A 271 -3.35 18.41 4.87
C THR A 271 -2.37 17.66 4.00
N LEU A 272 -2.90 16.83 3.12
CA LEU A 272 -2.15 16.21 2.02
C LEU A 272 -2.54 16.89 0.72
N ALA A 273 -1.56 17.25 -0.10
CA ALA A 273 -1.76 17.88 -1.39
C ALA A 273 -1.17 17.04 -2.53
N THR A 274 -1.48 17.43 -3.78
CA THR A 274 -1.02 16.74 -5.00
C THR A 274 0.50 16.71 -5.14
N ASP A 275 1.22 17.62 -4.50
CA ASP A 275 2.69 17.67 -4.46
C ASP A 275 3.33 16.65 -3.51
N ARG A 276 2.55 15.73 -2.93
CA ARG A 276 2.97 14.72 -1.95
C ARG A 276 3.59 15.30 -0.69
N LYS A 277 3.24 16.54 -0.34
CA LYS A 277 3.67 17.15 0.91
C LYS A 277 2.54 17.14 1.93
N VAL A 278 2.84 16.66 3.13
CA VAL A 278 1.94 16.76 4.27
C VAL A 278 2.29 18.01 5.05
N ARG A 279 1.36 18.96 5.12
CA ARG A 279 1.52 20.21 5.84
C ARG A 279 0.67 20.20 7.09
N VAL A 280 1.28 20.54 8.21
CA VAL A 280 0.61 20.61 9.52
C VAL A 280 0.46 22.07 9.93
N PHE A 281 -0.79 22.47 10.19
CA PHE A 281 -1.16 23.83 10.59
C PHE A 281 -1.73 23.87 11.99
N ARG A 282 -1.59 25.01 12.64
CA ARG A 282 -2.36 25.34 13.86
C ARG A 282 -3.72 25.86 13.44
N PHE A 283 -4.79 25.31 14.00
CA PHE A 283 -6.16 25.66 13.61
C PHE A 283 -6.50 27.13 13.86
N LEU A 284 -6.23 27.65 15.07
CA LEU A 284 -6.61 29.01 15.47
C LEU A 284 -5.85 30.10 14.71
N THR A 285 -4.59 29.89 14.41
CA THR A 285 -3.73 30.91 13.79
C THR A 285 -3.54 30.73 12.28
N GLY A 286 -3.93 29.58 11.72
CA GLY A 286 -3.67 29.24 10.33
C GLY A 286 -2.17 29.18 9.95
N LYS A 287 -1.27 29.13 10.97
CA LYS A 287 0.18 29.09 10.76
C LYS A 287 0.68 27.67 10.58
N LYS A 288 1.54 27.49 9.58
CA LYS A 288 2.21 26.24 9.31
C LYS A 288 3.26 25.92 10.38
N THR A 289 3.22 24.71 10.94
CA THR A 289 4.16 24.26 11.96
C THR A 289 5.21 23.31 11.40
N ARG A 290 4.82 22.40 10.52
CA ARG A 290 5.72 21.40 9.91
C ARG A 290 5.30 21.07 8.49
N VAL A 291 6.27 20.65 7.69
CA VAL A 291 6.07 20.06 6.37
C VAL A 291 6.84 18.75 6.33
N PHE A 292 6.16 17.70 5.92
CA PHE A 292 6.78 16.42 5.59
C PHE A 292 6.73 16.27 4.07
N ASP A 293 7.89 16.17 3.46
CA ASP A 293 8.02 16.07 2.00
C ASP A 293 8.30 14.62 1.62
N GLU A 294 7.33 14.00 0.96
CA GLU A 294 7.40 12.63 0.43
C GLU A 294 7.45 12.60 -1.10
N SER A 295 7.91 13.69 -1.71
CA SER A 295 8.08 13.76 -3.16
C SER A 295 9.21 12.85 -3.64
N LEU A 296 9.10 12.37 -4.87
CA LEU A 296 10.14 11.52 -5.49
C LEU A 296 11.50 12.22 -5.58
N GLN A 297 11.51 13.55 -5.64
CA GLN A 297 12.73 14.34 -5.69
C GLN A 297 13.55 14.18 -4.40
N VAL A 298 12.91 14.25 -3.24
CA VAL A 298 13.57 14.08 -1.93
C VAL A 298 14.17 12.69 -1.78
N PHE A 299 13.46 11.64 -2.24
CA PHE A 299 14.00 10.28 -2.23
C PHE A 299 15.23 10.15 -3.15
N SER A 300 15.21 10.79 -4.33
CA SER A 300 16.36 10.80 -5.22
C SER A 300 17.56 11.51 -4.59
N GLU A 301 17.36 12.64 -3.95
CA GLU A 301 18.41 13.41 -3.26
C GLU A 301 18.96 12.63 -2.05
N MET A 302 18.10 11.96 -1.29
CA MET A 302 18.54 11.11 -0.17
C MET A 302 19.38 9.92 -0.64
N GLN A 303 19.02 9.30 -1.76
CA GLN A 303 19.80 8.20 -2.36
C GLN A 303 21.19 8.68 -2.84
N GLN A 304 21.25 9.89 -3.42
CA GLN A 304 22.53 10.48 -3.85
C GLN A 304 23.44 10.82 -2.66
N GLN A 305 22.86 11.28 -1.55
CA GLN A 305 23.62 11.63 -0.33
C GLN A 305 24.06 10.40 0.47
N LYS A 306 23.21 9.38 0.53
CA LYS A 306 23.44 8.14 1.25
C LYS A 306 22.87 7.01 0.43
N GLN A 307 23.70 6.25 -0.22
CA GLN A 307 23.28 5.06 -0.96
C GLN A 307 22.66 4.03 -0.02
N GLN A 308 21.34 4.15 0.20
CA GLN A 308 20.57 3.28 1.10
C GLN A 308 20.19 1.97 0.43
N LEU A 309 19.97 2.02 -0.88
CA LEU A 309 19.56 0.88 -1.68
C LEU A 309 20.52 0.67 -2.85
N PRO A 310 20.72 -0.56 -3.32
CA PRO A 310 21.41 -0.82 -4.58
C PRO A 310 20.75 -0.06 -5.74
N ASP A 311 21.54 0.48 -6.66
CA ASP A 311 21.06 1.36 -7.73
C ASP A 311 19.97 0.72 -8.61
N MET A 312 20.08 -0.58 -8.89
CA MET A 312 19.04 -1.32 -9.63
C MET A 312 17.71 -1.40 -8.88
N GLU A 313 17.76 -1.68 -7.59
CA GLU A 313 16.54 -1.77 -6.77
C GLU A 313 15.90 -0.39 -6.59
N PHE A 314 16.72 0.63 -6.34
CA PHE A 314 16.25 2.01 -6.30
C PHE A 314 15.61 2.42 -7.62
N GLY A 315 16.24 2.10 -8.76
CA GLY A 315 15.69 2.37 -10.09
C GLY A 315 14.33 1.71 -10.32
N ARG A 316 14.16 0.44 -9.93
CA ARG A 316 12.88 -0.29 -10.02
C ARG A 316 11.80 0.37 -9.17
N ARG A 317 12.10 0.70 -7.91
CA ARG A 317 11.15 1.38 -7.00
C ARG A 317 10.74 2.75 -7.53
N MET A 318 11.71 3.53 -8.03
CA MET A 318 11.44 4.84 -8.63
C MET A 318 10.60 4.75 -9.91
N ALA A 319 10.81 3.74 -10.74
CA ALA A 319 9.99 3.51 -11.93
C ALA A 319 8.54 3.18 -11.54
N THR A 320 8.36 2.25 -10.59
CA THR A 320 7.05 1.89 -10.05
C THR A 320 6.30 3.10 -9.47
N GLU A 321 6.98 3.92 -8.66
CA GLU A 321 6.40 5.12 -8.06
C GLU A 321 6.00 6.17 -9.11
N ARG A 322 6.82 6.36 -10.17
CA ARG A 322 6.47 7.24 -11.30
C ARG A 322 5.24 6.75 -12.07
N ASP A 323 5.13 5.44 -12.25
CA ASP A 323 3.97 4.87 -12.93
C ASP A 323 2.70 4.98 -12.08
N LEU A 324 2.81 4.80 -10.76
CA LEU A 324 1.72 5.05 -9.82
C LEU A 324 1.30 6.54 -9.79
N GLU A 325 2.24 7.46 -9.97
CA GLU A 325 1.97 8.90 -10.02
C GLU A 325 1.19 9.30 -11.27
N LYS A 326 1.47 8.66 -12.41
CA LYS A 326 0.79 8.92 -13.70
C LYS A 326 -0.56 8.24 -13.82
N THR A 327 -0.86 7.25 -13.00
CA THR A 327 -2.13 6.53 -13.07
C THR A 327 -3.24 7.35 -12.42
N ASP A 328 -4.13 7.87 -13.24
CA ASP A 328 -5.44 8.35 -12.80
C ASP A 328 -6.11 7.24 -11.98
N THR A 329 -6.69 7.62 -10.85
CA THR A 329 -7.39 6.72 -9.92
C THR A 329 -8.53 5.92 -10.57
N LEU A 330 -8.92 6.25 -11.79
CA LEU A 330 -10.04 5.67 -12.54
C LEU A 330 -9.64 4.74 -13.70
N ARG A 331 -8.37 4.68 -14.12
CA ARG A 331 -7.95 3.78 -15.19
C ARG A 331 -7.55 2.41 -14.66
N LEU A 332 -8.37 1.42 -14.98
CA LEU A 332 -8.17 -0.01 -14.75
C LEU A 332 -7.06 -0.57 -15.68
N SER A 333 -5.80 -0.45 -15.33
CA SER A 333 -4.73 -1.23 -15.96
C SER A 333 -4.25 -2.34 -15.02
N ASN A 334 -3.85 -3.46 -15.59
CA ASN A 334 -3.49 -4.71 -14.90
C ASN A 334 -2.19 -4.64 -14.06
N MET A 335 -1.88 -3.53 -13.41
CA MET A 335 -0.67 -3.42 -12.60
C MET A 335 -0.86 -4.05 -11.23
N GLU A 336 0.06 -4.93 -10.86
CA GLU A 336 0.12 -5.62 -9.56
C GLU A 336 0.41 -4.68 -8.38
N ASN A 337 0.92 -3.48 -8.64
CA ASN A 337 1.28 -2.52 -7.62
C ASN A 337 0.05 -1.81 -7.04
N VAL A 338 -0.12 -1.93 -5.75
CA VAL A 338 -1.28 -1.46 -5.00
C VAL A 338 -0.95 -0.16 -4.28
N ARG A 339 -1.68 0.92 -4.63
CA ARG A 339 -1.64 2.19 -3.89
C ARG A 339 -2.82 2.24 -2.93
N PHE A 340 -2.57 2.51 -1.66
CA PHE A 340 -3.64 2.78 -0.70
C PHE A 340 -4.22 4.18 -0.97
N VAL A 341 -5.55 4.26 -1.06
CA VAL A 341 -6.27 5.49 -1.42
C VAL A 341 -6.96 6.09 -0.21
N HIS A 342 -7.59 5.26 0.62
CA HIS A 342 -8.27 5.69 1.82
C HIS A 342 -7.75 4.93 3.03
N LEU A 343 -7.56 5.68 4.12
CA LEU A 343 -7.09 5.17 5.41
C LEU A 343 -8.08 5.59 6.49
N ALA A 344 -8.41 4.68 7.39
CA ALA A 344 -9.18 4.99 8.57
C ALA A 344 -8.55 4.31 9.78
N LEU A 345 -8.21 5.08 10.81
CA LEU A 345 -7.59 4.60 12.05
C LEU A 345 -8.65 4.50 13.14
N HIS A 346 -8.78 3.32 13.72
CA HIS A 346 -9.50 3.10 14.97
C HIS A 346 -8.48 3.09 16.12
N GLN A 347 -8.54 4.11 16.99
CA GLN A 347 -7.75 4.14 18.22
C GLN A 347 -8.37 3.16 19.21
N GLY A 348 -7.62 2.12 19.61
CA GLY A 348 -8.12 1.16 20.60
C GLY A 348 -8.51 1.81 21.90
N LYS A 349 -9.49 1.26 22.60
CA LYS A 349 -9.85 1.69 23.97
C LYS A 349 -9.04 0.87 24.97
N PRO A 350 -8.51 1.51 26.05
CA PRO A 350 -7.87 0.75 27.11
C PRO A 350 -8.90 -0.23 27.70
N LYS A 351 -8.54 -1.51 27.77
CA LYS A 351 -9.40 -2.52 28.43
C LYS A 351 -9.64 -2.05 29.87
N LYS A 352 -10.90 -1.87 30.26
CA LYS A 352 -11.26 -1.63 31.66
C LYS A 352 -10.77 -2.83 32.44
N ALA A 353 -9.88 -2.61 33.42
CA ALA A 353 -9.48 -3.65 34.34
C ALA A 353 -10.78 -4.22 34.96
N LYS A 354 -11.08 -5.49 34.71
CA LYS A 354 -12.18 -6.18 35.42
C LYS A 354 -11.81 -6.05 36.88
N ALA A 355 -12.70 -5.43 37.68
CA ALA A 355 -12.52 -5.32 39.11
C ALA A 355 -12.09 -6.67 39.67
N ALA A 356 -10.93 -6.70 40.29
CA ALA A 356 -10.35 -7.90 40.83
C ALA A 356 -11.33 -8.48 41.85
N VAL A 357 -11.93 -9.59 41.50
CA VAL A 357 -12.48 -10.51 42.51
C VAL A 357 -11.25 -11.11 43.17
N THR A 358 -11.04 -10.70 44.40
CA THR A 358 -10.03 -11.21 45.31
C THR A 358 -10.15 -12.71 45.46
N MET A 359 -9.39 -13.48 44.72
CA MET A 359 -8.91 -14.79 45.07
C MET A 359 -7.48 -14.90 44.60
N GLU A 360 -6.60 -15.14 45.53
CA GLU A 360 -5.20 -15.45 45.30
C GLU A 360 -5.11 -16.70 44.39
N MET A 361 -4.90 -16.44 43.13
CA MET A 361 -4.38 -17.45 42.19
C MET A 361 -3.10 -16.91 41.61
N GLU A 362 -2.04 -17.67 41.75
CA GLU A 362 -0.71 -17.44 41.24
C GLU A 362 -0.74 -16.91 39.80
N ALA A 363 0.00 -15.86 39.57
CA ALA A 363 0.12 -15.20 38.28
C ALA A 363 0.61 -16.23 37.24
N SER A 364 -0.28 -16.62 36.34
CA SER A 364 0.08 -17.41 35.20
C SER A 364 0.99 -16.57 34.28
N GLU A 365 2.19 -17.08 33.98
CA GLU A 365 3.20 -16.46 33.13
C GLU A 365 2.82 -16.44 31.63
N ASN A 366 1.55 -16.50 31.26
CA ASN A 366 1.11 -16.43 29.89
C ASN A 366 1.16 -14.98 29.37
N PRO A 367 2.06 -14.66 28.43
CA PRO A 367 2.23 -13.28 27.90
C PRO A 367 0.96 -12.70 27.29
N SER A 368 0.04 -13.55 26.83
CA SER A 368 -1.23 -13.17 26.21
C SER A 368 -2.27 -12.61 27.20
N LEU A 369 -2.12 -12.84 28.49
CA LEU A 369 -3.03 -12.32 29.52
C LEU A 369 -2.58 -10.98 30.15
N GLN A 370 -1.36 -10.54 29.89
CA GLN A 370 -0.79 -9.29 30.43
C GLN A 370 -1.01 -8.05 29.54
N SER A 371 -1.50 -8.20 28.31
CA SER A 371 -1.65 -7.06 27.40
C SER A 371 -3.01 -6.38 27.54
N GLY A 372 -3.20 -5.61 28.60
CA GLY A 372 -4.35 -4.71 28.80
C GLY A 372 -4.22 -3.39 28.01
N GLY A 373 -3.50 -3.35 26.89
CA GLY A 373 -3.33 -2.18 26.06
C GLY A 373 -4.48 -1.97 25.06
N PRO A 374 -4.56 -0.76 24.47
CA PRO A 374 -5.49 -0.52 23.37
C PRO A 374 -5.17 -1.43 22.18
N ASP A 375 -6.21 -1.86 21.44
CA ASP A 375 -6.07 -2.63 20.20
C ASP A 375 -6.36 -1.70 18.99
N PRO A 376 -5.37 -0.92 18.53
CA PRO A 376 -5.54 -0.01 17.40
C PRO A 376 -5.62 -0.80 16.10
N MET A 377 -6.52 -0.40 15.22
CA MET A 377 -6.64 -0.97 13.89
C MET A 377 -6.57 0.11 12.82
N LEU A 378 -5.83 -0.17 11.76
CA LEU A 378 -5.77 0.65 10.57
C LEU A 378 -6.45 -0.08 9.42
N PHE A 379 -7.40 0.57 8.80
CA PHE A 379 -8.13 0.08 7.64
C PHE A 379 -7.70 0.82 6.39
N CYS A 380 -7.37 0.09 5.34
CA CYS A 380 -6.86 0.65 4.09
C CYS A 380 -7.64 0.11 2.89
N THR A 381 -7.99 0.98 1.94
CA THR A 381 -8.42 0.54 0.61
C THR A 381 -7.29 0.71 -0.39
N ALA A 382 -7.20 -0.22 -1.31
CA ALA A 382 -6.28 -0.11 -2.42
C ALA A 382 -7.01 0.36 -3.67
N SER A 383 -6.33 1.16 -4.50
CA SER A 383 -6.88 1.55 -5.78
C SER A 383 -7.13 0.30 -6.63
N LYS A 384 -8.30 0.25 -7.30
CA LYS A 384 -8.66 -0.83 -8.24
C LYS A 384 -8.86 -2.22 -7.63
N LYS A 385 -8.86 -2.35 -6.32
CA LYS A 385 -9.13 -3.63 -5.64
C LYS A 385 -10.52 -3.61 -5.01
N ASN A 386 -11.19 -4.74 -5.08
CA ASN A 386 -12.51 -4.95 -4.48
C ASN A 386 -12.44 -5.34 -2.99
N ARG A 387 -11.31 -5.11 -2.34
CA ARG A 387 -11.08 -5.47 -0.94
C ARG A 387 -10.45 -4.33 -0.16
N PHE A 388 -10.65 -4.33 1.14
CA PHE A 388 -9.90 -3.50 2.06
C PHE A 388 -9.08 -4.37 3.01
N TYR A 389 -8.02 -3.81 3.55
CA TYR A 389 -7.03 -4.49 4.37
C TYR A 389 -7.10 -3.97 5.80
N VAL A 390 -6.87 -4.88 6.74
CA VAL A 390 -6.87 -4.60 8.18
C VAL A 390 -5.46 -4.81 8.72
N PHE A 391 -4.88 -3.78 9.31
CA PHE A 391 -3.62 -3.84 10.03
C PHE A 391 -3.90 -3.69 11.52
N SER A 392 -3.33 -4.56 12.32
CA SER A 392 -3.44 -4.55 13.78
C SER A 392 -2.07 -4.66 14.45
N THR A 393 -2.05 -4.78 15.74
CA THR A 393 -0.83 -5.10 16.50
C THR A 393 -0.48 -6.58 16.49
N ARG A 394 -1.37 -7.42 15.95
CA ARG A 394 -1.19 -8.86 15.87
C ARG A 394 -0.40 -9.22 14.63
N LEU A 395 0.56 -10.10 14.80
CA LEU A 395 1.19 -10.76 13.69
C LEU A 395 0.20 -11.77 13.08
N PRO A 396 0.12 -11.89 11.75
CA PRO A 396 -0.63 -12.96 11.14
C PRO A 396 -0.15 -14.28 11.75
N ASN A 397 -1.07 -15.10 12.27
CA ASN A 397 -0.74 -16.36 12.91
C ASN A 397 0.03 -17.25 11.93
N LEU A 398 1.33 -17.37 12.14
CA LEU A 398 2.19 -18.33 11.45
C LEU A 398 1.95 -19.78 11.93
N SER A 399 1.17 -19.97 12.99
CA SER A 399 0.75 -21.28 13.46
C SER A 399 -0.48 -21.71 12.67
N GLY A 400 -0.25 -22.65 11.74
CA GLY A 400 -1.14 -23.22 10.75
C GLY A 400 -2.45 -23.82 11.23
N ASP A 401 -3.30 -23.07 11.88
CA ASP A 401 -4.66 -23.51 12.17
C ASP A 401 -5.71 -22.44 11.80
N SER A 402 -6.40 -22.75 10.75
CA SER A 402 -7.78 -22.50 10.37
C SER A 402 -8.30 -21.07 10.08
N ASP A 403 -7.59 -19.99 10.31
CA ASP A 403 -8.19 -18.65 10.16
C ASP A 403 -7.66 -17.85 8.94
N ARG A 404 -6.92 -18.52 8.04
CA ARG A 404 -6.53 -17.94 6.77
C ARG A 404 -7.76 -17.74 5.89
N ASP A 405 -7.91 -16.56 5.32
CA ASP A 405 -8.94 -16.30 4.32
C ASP A 405 -8.59 -17.02 3.00
N VAL A 406 -8.93 -18.33 2.94
CA VAL A 406 -8.65 -19.23 1.81
C VAL A 406 -9.16 -18.69 0.48
N PHE A 407 -10.17 -17.80 0.50
CA PHE A 407 -10.76 -17.22 -0.70
C PHE A 407 -10.03 -15.96 -1.20
N ASN A 408 -9.30 -15.27 -0.32
CA ASN A 408 -8.69 -13.98 -0.62
C ASN A 408 -7.16 -14.00 -0.56
N GLU A 409 -6.56 -14.97 0.08
CA GLU A 409 -5.11 -15.08 0.24
C GLU A 409 -4.56 -16.26 -0.57
N LYS A 410 -3.59 -16.01 -1.44
CA LYS A 410 -2.83 -17.09 -2.06
C LYS A 410 -2.08 -17.85 -0.94
N PRO A 411 -2.01 -19.19 -1.00
CA PRO A 411 -1.24 -19.97 -0.04
C PRO A 411 0.21 -19.48 0.01
N SER A 412 0.79 -19.49 1.20
CA SER A 412 2.20 -19.17 1.33
C SER A 412 3.05 -20.19 0.58
N ARG A 413 4.24 -19.79 0.13
CA ARG A 413 5.17 -20.69 -0.57
C ARG A 413 5.49 -21.95 0.25
N GLU A 414 5.55 -21.79 1.58
CA GLU A 414 5.81 -22.89 2.51
C GLU A 414 4.61 -23.83 2.64
N GLU A 415 3.39 -23.33 2.62
CA GLU A 415 2.18 -24.15 2.64
C GLU A 415 1.99 -24.93 1.33
N ILE A 416 2.31 -24.32 0.18
CA ILE A 416 2.31 -25.01 -1.11
C ILE A 416 3.34 -26.14 -1.07
N LEU A 417 4.55 -25.87 -0.57
CA LEU A 417 5.60 -26.86 -0.44
C LEU A 417 5.22 -27.96 0.56
N ALA A 418 4.63 -27.63 1.71
CA ALA A 418 4.17 -28.60 2.71
C ALA A 418 3.02 -29.46 2.20
N ALA A 419 2.06 -28.89 1.49
CA ALA A 419 0.98 -29.62 0.84
C ALA A 419 1.48 -30.54 -0.26
N THR A 420 2.50 -30.10 -1.01
CA THR A 420 3.14 -30.90 -2.04
C THR A 420 4.00 -32.03 -1.44
N GLN A 421 4.68 -31.77 -0.34
CA GLN A 421 5.48 -32.78 0.38
C GLN A 421 4.64 -33.77 1.19
N GLY A 422 3.48 -33.34 1.70
CA GLY A 422 2.55 -34.21 2.45
C GLY A 422 1.76 -35.19 1.57
N ALA A 423 1.65 -34.92 0.28
CA ALA A 423 0.97 -35.78 -0.70
C ALA A 423 1.90 -36.83 -1.36
N GLU A 424 3.21 -36.80 -1.06
CA GLU A 424 4.21 -37.59 -1.79
C GLU A 424 5.05 -38.45 -0.84
N GLY A 425 4.77 -39.74 -0.83
CA GLY A 425 5.88 -40.71 -0.78
C GLY A 425 6.80 -40.39 -1.94
N ALA A 426 8.11 -40.20 -1.69
CA ALA A 426 9.15 -39.72 -2.61
C ALA A 426 8.82 -39.93 -4.09
N LYS A 427 8.38 -38.90 -4.79
CA LYS A 427 8.20 -38.92 -6.24
C LYS A 427 9.56 -39.19 -6.87
N LYS A 428 9.68 -40.31 -7.52
CA LYS A 428 10.85 -40.62 -8.33
C LYS A 428 10.85 -39.68 -9.53
N LEU A 429 11.71 -38.69 -9.52
CA LEU A 429 11.86 -37.76 -10.63
C LEU A 429 12.37 -38.51 -11.88
N PRO A 430 11.90 -38.16 -13.08
CA PRO A 430 12.34 -38.80 -14.32
C PRO A 430 13.82 -38.53 -14.61
N GLU A 431 14.47 -39.47 -15.27
CA GLU A 431 15.87 -39.36 -15.66
C GLU A 431 16.05 -38.94 -17.12
N GLU A 432 15.00 -39.09 -17.95
CA GLU A 432 15.00 -38.73 -19.38
C GLU A 432 13.70 -38.07 -19.77
N ALA A 433 13.76 -37.18 -20.76
CA ALA A 433 12.59 -36.61 -21.43
C ALA A 433 12.82 -36.54 -22.95
N VAL A 434 11.76 -36.65 -23.69
CA VAL A 434 11.77 -36.47 -25.15
C VAL A 434 10.87 -35.30 -25.53
N ILE A 435 11.46 -34.25 -26.08
CA ILE A 435 10.73 -33.08 -26.60
C ILE A 435 10.40 -33.35 -28.05
N HIS A 436 9.13 -33.59 -28.34
CA HIS A 436 8.63 -33.78 -29.70
C HIS A 436 8.37 -32.43 -30.36
N THR A 437 9.13 -32.11 -31.40
CA THR A 437 9.00 -30.82 -32.11
C THR A 437 8.48 -31.04 -33.53
N THR A 438 8.05 -29.99 -34.20
CA THR A 438 7.67 -30.00 -35.62
C THR A 438 8.82 -30.35 -36.55
N MET A 439 10.07 -30.33 -36.08
CA MET A 439 11.29 -30.66 -36.83
C MET A 439 11.93 -32.00 -36.42
N GLY A 440 11.33 -32.70 -35.45
CA GLY A 440 11.81 -33.98 -34.95
C GLY A 440 11.94 -34.00 -33.42
N ASP A 441 12.44 -35.12 -32.91
CA ASP A 441 12.54 -35.40 -31.48
C ASP A 441 13.91 -35.00 -30.90
N ILE A 442 13.89 -34.36 -29.73
CA ILE A 442 15.08 -34.02 -28.98
C ILE A 442 15.02 -34.79 -27.64
N THR A 443 15.91 -35.75 -27.48
CA THR A 443 16.03 -36.51 -26.22
C THR A 443 17.00 -35.79 -25.27
N ILE A 444 16.56 -35.53 -24.06
CA ILE A 444 17.33 -34.86 -23.01
C ILE A 444 17.48 -35.78 -21.80
N LYS A 445 18.65 -35.74 -21.17
CA LYS A 445 18.92 -36.39 -19.89
C LYS A 445 18.68 -35.39 -18.77
N LEU A 446 17.94 -35.78 -17.75
CA LEU A 446 17.61 -34.97 -16.59
C LEU A 446 18.51 -35.35 -15.40
N PHE A 447 19.04 -34.34 -14.73
CA PHE A 447 19.95 -34.51 -13.59
C PHE A 447 19.19 -34.31 -12.27
N SER A 448 18.30 -35.25 -11.96
CA SER A 448 17.39 -35.19 -10.81
C SER A 448 18.08 -35.15 -9.44
N LYS A 449 19.31 -35.64 -9.35
CA LYS A 449 20.13 -35.64 -8.11
C LYS A 449 20.84 -34.31 -7.91
N GLU A 450 21.33 -33.72 -8.99
CA GLU A 450 22.14 -32.51 -8.99
C GLU A 450 21.28 -31.24 -8.98
N CYS A 451 20.12 -31.26 -9.67
CA CYS A 451 19.20 -30.13 -9.84
C CYS A 451 17.74 -30.57 -9.63
N PRO A 452 17.37 -31.04 -8.43
CA PRO A 452 16.07 -31.65 -8.17
C PRO A 452 14.90 -30.70 -8.42
N ARG A 453 14.99 -29.44 -8.04
CA ARG A 453 13.91 -28.45 -8.24
C ARG A 453 13.72 -28.09 -9.72
N THR A 454 14.81 -27.92 -10.44
CA THR A 454 14.76 -27.64 -11.88
C THR A 454 14.12 -28.82 -12.64
N VAL A 455 14.48 -30.05 -12.30
CA VAL A 455 13.89 -31.25 -12.91
C VAL A 455 12.44 -31.41 -12.52
N GLU A 456 12.07 -31.15 -11.27
CA GLU A 456 10.67 -31.17 -10.83
C GLU A 456 9.82 -30.14 -11.58
N ASN A 457 10.30 -28.89 -11.69
CA ASN A 457 9.64 -27.85 -12.45
C ASN A 457 9.41 -28.26 -13.91
N PHE A 458 10.47 -28.69 -14.58
CA PHE A 458 10.39 -29.10 -15.98
C PHE A 458 9.47 -30.32 -16.18
N SER A 459 9.61 -31.36 -15.35
CA SER A 459 8.84 -32.60 -15.47
C SER A 459 7.36 -32.40 -15.17
N THR A 460 7.03 -31.60 -14.16
CA THR A 460 5.63 -31.29 -13.83
C THR A 460 4.96 -30.45 -14.90
N HIS A 461 5.63 -29.45 -15.45
CA HIS A 461 5.14 -28.70 -16.61
C HIS A 461 4.95 -29.60 -17.83
N SER A 462 5.88 -30.51 -18.08
CA SER A 462 5.79 -31.47 -19.18
C SER A 462 4.61 -32.43 -19.04
N ALA A 463 4.42 -32.98 -17.81
CA ALA A 463 3.29 -33.87 -17.51
C ALA A 463 1.94 -33.18 -17.64
N ASN A 464 1.86 -31.89 -17.29
CA ASN A 464 0.65 -31.07 -17.42
C ASN A 464 0.41 -30.55 -18.84
N GLY A 465 1.28 -30.90 -19.81
CA GLY A 465 1.19 -30.42 -21.20
C GLY A 465 1.44 -28.91 -21.34
N TYR A 466 2.04 -28.27 -20.37
CA TYR A 466 2.31 -26.82 -20.38
C TYR A 466 3.14 -26.39 -21.59
N TYR A 467 4.14 -27.18 -21.98
CA TYR A 467 5.00 -26.87 -23.14
C TYR A 467 4.37 -27.15 -24.50
N ASN A 468 3.18 -27.73 -24.53
CA ASN A 468 2.51 -28.02 -25.81
C ASN A 468 2.23 -26.71 -26.55
N THR A 469 2.53 -26.67 -27.83
CA THR A 469 2.40 -25.53 -28.74
C THR A 469 3.39 -24.36 -28.48
N HIS A 470 4.27 -24.44 -27.48
CA HIS A 470 5.29 -23.42 -27.30
C HIS A 470 6.24 -23.37 -28.48
N ILE A 471 6.64 -22.16 -28.86
CA ILE A 471 7.56 -21.95 -29.99
C ILE A 471 8.99 -21.74 -29.51
N PHE A 472 9.95 -22.02 -30.35
CA PHE A 472 11.32 -21.54 -30.16
C PHE A 472 11.35 -20.07 -30.56
N HIS A 473 11.18 -19.19 -29.58
CA HIS A 473 11.03 -17.75 -29.78
C HIS A 473 12.34 -17.03 -30.04
N ARG A 474 13.48 -17.65 -29.66
CA ARG A 474 14.81 -17.08 -29.87
C ARG A 474 15.78 -18.16 -30.32
N VAL A 475 16.37 -18.00 -31.49
CA VAL A 475 17.30 -18.94 -32.10
C VAL A 475 18.54 -18.17 -32.56
N ILE A 476 19.66 -18.38 -31.90
CA ILE A 476 20.95 -17.79 -32.28
C ILE A 476 21.81 -18.87 -32.91
N HIS A 477 22.12 -18.71 -34.19
CA HIS A 477 22.92 -19.63 -34.95
C HIS A 477 24.27 -19.91 -34.29
N GLN A 478 24.63 -21.19 -34.14
CA GLN A 478 25.88 -21.66 -33.53
C GLN A 478 26.07 -21.29 -32.05
N PHE A 479 25.01 -20.88 -31.36
CA PHE A 479 25.09 -20.53 -29.94
C PHE A 479 24.03 -21.26 -29.12
N MET A 480 22.73 -20.94 -29.29
CA MET A 480 21.66 -21.58 -28.53
C MET A 480 20.29 -21.45 -29.20
N ILE A 481 19.37 -22.31 -28.78
CA ILE A 481 17.94 -22.24 -29.11
C ILE A 481 17.15 -22.15 -27.80
N GLN A 482 16.20 -21.23 -27.70
CA GLN A 482 15.44 -20.93 -26.47
C GLN A 482 13.94 -21.08 -26.70
N THR A 483 13.27 -21.67 -25.72
CA THR A 483 11.83 -21.98 -25.73
C THR A 483 11.26 -21.97 -24.32
N GLY A 484 10.01 -22.40 -24.15
CA GLY A 484 9.35 -22.54 -22.84
C GLY A 484 8.57 -21.30 -22.39
N ASP A 485 8.40 -20.32 -23.27
CA ASP A 485 7.57 -19.15 -23.06
C ASP A 485 6.18 -19.35 -23.69
N PRO A 486 5.09 -19.29 -22.89
CA PRO A 486 3.73 -19.41 -23.41
C PRO A 486 3.30 -18.24 -24.32
N LEU A 487 3.91 -17.05 -24.15
CA LEU A 487 3.63 -15.88 -24.98
C LEU A 487 4.43 -15.89 -26.29
N GLY A 488 5.54 -16.59 -26.32
CA GLY A 488 6.41 -16.70 -27.49
C GLY A 488 7.10 -15.40 -27.90
N ASP A 489 7.28 -14.49 -26.96
CA ASP A 489 7.99 -13.21 -27.12
C ASP A 489 9.19 -13.04 -26.17
N GLY A 490 9.42 -14.03 -25.30
CA GLY A 490 10.52 -14.06 -24.35
C GLY A 490 10.20 -13.42 -22.99
N THR A 491 9.00 -12.90 -22.78
CA THR A 491 8.65 -12.16 -21.56
C THR A 491 7.82 -12.97 -20.57
N GLY A 492 7.29 -14.13 -20.96
CA GLY A 492 6.42 -14.96 -20.16
C GLY A 492 7.12 -16.18 -19.55
N GLY A 493 6.34 -16.96 -18.81
CA GLY A 493 6.75 -18.24 -18.23
C GLY A 493 6.94 -18.20 -16.73
N GLU A 494 6.08 -18.94 -16.02
CA GLU A 494 6.12 -19.09 -14.57
C GLU A 494 6.59 -20.51 -14.19
N SER A 495 7.14 -20.66 -12.97
CA SER A 495 7.42 -21.99 -12.42
C SER A 495 6.14 -22.68 -11.95
N ILE A 496 6.22 -23.98 -11.68
CA ILE A 496 5.10 -24.76 -11.09
C ILE A 496 4.65 -24.21 -9.71
N TRP A 497 5.48 -23.42 -9.07
CA TRP A 497 5.19 -22.80 -7.76
C TRP A 497 4.55 -21.41 -7.89
N GLY A 498 4.23 -20.95 -9.11
CA GLY A 498 3.52 -19.68 -9.34
C GLY A 498 4.39 -18.44 -9.19
N GLY A 499 5.64 -18.50 -9.63
CA GLY A 499 6.59 -17.40 -9.62
C GLY A 499 7.97 -17.87 -10.04
N GLU A 500 9.00 -17.10 -9.73
CA GLU A 500 10.39 -17.43 -9.99
C GLU A 500 10.96 -18.36 -8.90
N PHE A 501 11.95 -19.20 -9.24
CA PHE A 501 12.65 -20.05 -8.28
C PHE A 501 14.16 -19.88 -8.35
N GLU A 502 14.84 -20.38 -7.30
CA GLU A 502 16.27 -20.20 -7.09
C GLU A 502 17.13 -20.96 -8.11
N ASP A 503 18.33 -20.46 -8.33
CA ASP A 503 19.34 -21.10 -9.16
C ASP A 503 19.87 -22.39 -8.49
N GLU A 504 20.01 -23.47 -9.27
CA GLU A 504 20.66 -24.72 -8.85
C GLU A 504 21.97 -24.89 -9.61
N PHE A 505 23.10 -24.63 -8.95
CA PHE A 505 24.43 -24.79 -9.55
C PHE A 505 25.11 -26.06 -9.05
N HIS A 506 25.66 -26.83 -9.98
CA HIS A 506 26.45 -28.00 -9.64
C HIS A 506 27.81 -27.97 -10.36
N ARG A 507 28.91 -28.39 -9.67
CA ARG A 507 30.28 -28.29 -10.18
C ARG A 507 30.51 -29.07 -11.47
N ASN A 508 29.79 -30.18 -11.67
CA ASN A 508 29.94 -31.07 -12.81
C ASN A 508 29.03 -30.71 -13.99
N LEU A 509 28.08 -29.75 -13.81
CA LEU A 509 27.16 -29.32 -14.82
C LEU A 509 27.55 -27.90 -15.28
N ARG A 510 28.29 -27.86 -16.40
CA ARG A 510 28.79 -26.61 -16.98
C ARG A 510 28.45 -26.56 -18.47
N HIS A 511 28.42 -25.35 -19.05
CA HIS A 511 28.25 -25.14 -20.48
C HIS A 511 29.59 -25.33 -21.26
N ASP A 512 30.34 -26.36 -20.92
CA ASP A 512 31.64 -26.69 -21.51
C ASP A 512 31.51 -27.66 -22.72
N ARG A 513 30.28 -28.09 -23.01
CA ARG A 513 29.95 -29.02 -24.09
C ARG A 513 28.68 -28.61 -24.80
N PRO A 514 28.50 -29.00 -26.06
CA PRO A 514 27.26 -28.79 -26.83
C PRO A 514 26.07 -29.54 -26.24
N TYR A 515 24.89 -29.08 -26.60
CA TYR A 515 23.59 -29.68 -26.25
C TYR A 515 23.34 -29.74 -24.74
N THR A 516 23.89 -28.76 -24.00
CA THR A 516 23.54 -28.56 -22.60
C THR A 516 22.23 -27.81 -22.49
N VAL A 517 21.29 -28.36 -21.71
CA VAL A 517 20.00 -27.73 -21.41
C VAL A 517 20.06 -27.01 -20.08
N SER A 518 19.64 -25.76 -20.04
CA SER A 518 19.60 -24.95 -18.82
C SER A 518 18.40 -24.03 -18.80
N MET A 519 17.96 -23.65 -17.59
CA MET A 519 16.91 -22.66 -17.43
C MET A 519 17.41 -21.29 -17.92
N ALA A 520 16.53 -20.58 -18.62
CA ALA A 520 16.74 -19.19 -18.96
C ALA A 520 16.16 -18.31 -17.83
N ASN A 521 16.92 -17.30 -17.40
CA ASN A 521 16.50 -16.39 -16.36
C ASN A 521 16.84 -14.93 -16.73
N ALA A 522 16.26 -13.97 -15.99
CA ALA A 522 16.48 -12.53 -16.16
C ALA A 522 17.45 -11.95 -15.11
N GLY A 523 18.12 -12.80 -14.36
CA GLY A 523 19.06 -12.46 -13.28
C GLY A 523 19.11 -13.58 -12.24
N PRO A 524 19.89 -13.46 -11.17
CA PRO A 524 20.01 -14.49 -10.15
C PRO A 524 18.64 -14.86 -9.53
N ASN A 525 18.35 -16.16 -9.41
CA ASN A 525 17.14 -16.69 -8.79
C ASN A 525 15.81 -16.25 -9.46
N THR A 526 15.82 -16.04 -10.79
CA THR A 526 14.64 -15.66 -11.56
C THR A 526 14.22 -16.73 -12.57
N ASN A 527 14.39 -18.00 -12.22
CA ASN A 527 14.03 -19.12 -13.09
C ASN A 527 12.50 -19.30 -13.16
N GLY A 528 11.96 -19.42 -14.36
CA GLY A 528 10.55 -19.68 -14.63
C GLY A 528 10.32 -21.02 -15.35
N SER A 529 9.67 -20.98 -16.52
CA SER A 529 9.50 -22.14 -17.39
C SER A 529 10.41 -22.15 -18.62
N GLN A 530 11.05 -21.02 -18.93
CA GLN A 530 11.90 -20.90 -20.13
C GLN A 530 13.22 -21.67 -19.96
N PHE A 531 13.65 -22.34 -21.01
CA PHE A 531 14.93 -23.03 -21.07
C PHE A 531 15.60 -22.88 -22.42
N PHE A 532 16.89 -23.06 -22.48
CA PHE A 532 17.65 -23.03 -23.72
C PHE A 532 18.53 -24.27 -23.88
N ILE A 533 18.89 -24.59 -25.11
CA ILE A 533 19.76 -25.69 -25.50
C ILE A 533 20.96 -25.08 -26.21
N THR A 534 22.17 -25.33 -25.75
CA THR A 534 23.41 -24.88 -26.42
C THR A 534 23.64 -25.73 -27.69
N VAL A 535 24.09 -25.08 -28.76
CA VAL A 535 24.38 -25.75 -30.06
C VAL A 535 25.79 -25.42 -30.53
N VAL A 536 26.30 -26.17 -31.49
CA VAL A 536 27.65 -26.01 -32.07
C VAL A 536 27.60 -25.83 -33.59
N PRO A 537 28.70 -25.38 -34.23
CA PRO A 537 28.75 -25.13 -35.65
C PRO A 537 28.55 -26.36 -36.54
N THR A 538 28.80 -27.56 -36.02
CA THR A 538 28.76 -28.82 -36.82
C THR A 538 27.99 -29.90 -36.08
N GLY A 539 26.86 -30.33 -36.60
CA GLY A 539 26.01 -31.42 -36.13
C GLY A 539 24.82 -31.66 -37.03
N MET A 540 24.26 -32.89 -37.00
CA MET A 540 23.05 -33.23 -37.75
C MET A 540 21.83 -33.49 -36.86
N ASP A 541 21.93 -33.17 -35.58
CA ASP A 541 20.85 -33.36 -34.62
C ASP A 541 19.73 -32.34 -34.80
N VAL A 542 18.52 -32.69 -34.34
CA VAL A 542 17.33 -31.83 -34.47
C VAL A 542 17.57 -30.42 -33.87
N ALA A 543 18.26 -30.31 -32.72
CA ALA A 543 18.61 -29.02 -32.13
C ALA A 543 19.48 -28.16 -33.08
N GLN A 544 20.40 -28.81 -33.83
CA GLN A 544 21.23 -28.12 -34.81
C GLN A 544 20.41 -27.74 -36.08
N ILE A 545 19.48 -28.57 -36.49
CA ILE A 545 18.58 -28.24 -37.60
C ILE A 545 17.75 -27.01 -37.27
N ILE A 546 17.21 -26.93 -36.04
CA ILE A 546 16.49 -25.76 -35.53
C ILE A 546 17.40 -24.52 -35.51
N SER A 547 18.65 -24.66 -35.06
CA SER A 547 19.63 -23.56 -35.02
C SER A 547 19.98 -22.99 -36.40
N ASN A 548 19.79 -23.78 -37.48
CA ASN A 548 20.10 -23.37 -38.86
C ASN A 548 18.93 -22.70 -39.59
N VAL A 549 17.78 -22.56 -38.94
CA VAL A 549 16.62 -21.90 -39.55
C VAL A 549 16.87 -20.40 -39.69
N LYS A 550 16.33 -19.81 -40.74
CA LYS A 550 16.42 -18.36 -40.94
C LYS A 550 15.67 -17.60 -39.84
N THR A 551 16.35 -16.69 -39.22
CA THR A 551 15.84 -15.83 -38.15
C THR A 551 15.76 -14.38 -38.56
N ASN A 552 14.91 -13.61 -37.90
CA ASN A 552 14.83 -12.17 -38.05
C ASN A 552 16.03 -11.53 -37.29
N PRO A 553 16.88 -10.72 -37.95
CA PRO A 553 18.08 -10.17 -37.34
C PRO A 553 17.82 -9.11 -36.25
N LYS A 554 16.56 -8.74 -35.98
CA LYS A 554 16.21 -7.77 -34.94
C LYS A 554 15.89 -8.42 -33.58
N ASP A 555 15.27 -9.60 -33.60
CA ASP A 555 14.75 -10.28 -32.41
C ASP A 555 15.14 -11.75 -32.33
N ASP A 556 15.97 -12.24 -33.24
CA ASP A 556 16.44 -13.63 -33.34
C ASP A 556 15.30 -14.67 -33.44
N LYS A 557 14.10 -14.23 -33.77
CA LYS A 557 12.92 -15.10 -33.91
C LYS A 557 12.92 -15.78 -35.27
N PRO A 558 12.67 -17.12 -35.36
CA PRO A 558 12.53 -17.82 -36.61
C PRO A 558 11.37 -17.25 -37.46
N TYR A 559 11.57 -17.16 -38.81
CA TYR A 559 10.50 -16.77 -39.73
C TYR A 559 9.41 -17.84 -39.85
N GLU A 560 9.78 -19.12 -39.68
CA GLU A 560 8.85 -20.23 -39.60
C GLU A 560 8.72 -20.66 -38.16
N GLU A 561 7.50 -20.78 -37.66
CA GLU A 561 7.26 -21.18 -36.26
C GLU A 561 7.61 -22.65 -36.06
N ILE A 562 8.59 -22.91 -35.20
CA ILE A 562 8.95 -24.25 -34.75
C ILE A 562 8.30 -24.46 -33.38
N LYS A 563 7.43 -25.48 -33.31
CA LYS A 563 6.61 -25.75 -32.12
C LYS A 563 7.02 -27.02 -31.41
N ILE A 564 6.92 -27.02 -30.11
CA ILE A 564 6.88 -28.23 -29.28
C ILE A 564 5.49 -28.82 -29.42
N ILE A 565 5.41 -30.09 -29.85
CA ILE A 565 4.15 -30.83 -29.98
C ILE A 565 3.73 -31.30 -28.58
N ASN A 566 4.61 -32.03 -27.93
CA ASN A 566 4.48 -32.46 -26.51
C ASN A 566 5.84 -32.86 -25.96
N VAL A 567 5.88 -33.15 -24.66
CA VAL A 567 7.07 -33.67 -23.97
C VAL A 567 6.72 -34.99 -23.30
N SER A 568 7.43 -36.05 -23.61
CA SER A 568 7.27 -37.37 -22.99
C SER A 568 8.37 -37.62 -21.97
N LEU A 569 8.00 -38.01 -20.74
CA LEU A 569 8.91 -38.32 -19.65
C LEU A 569 9.18 -39.81 -19.59
N LYS A 570 10.45 -40.21 -19.36
CA LYS A 570 10.88 -41.57 -19.14
C LYS A 570 11.59 -41.68 -17.78
N GLY A 571 11.11 -42.53 -16.91
CA GLY A 571 11.72 -42.70 -15.58
C GLY A 571 11.27 -43.94 -14.87
#